data_f31643fb8811c08953a173abfc7ea284
#
_entry.id   f31643fb8811c08953a173abfc7ea284
#
_cell.length_a   1.000
_cell.length_b   1.000
_cell.length_c   1.000
_cell.angle_alpha   90.00
_cell.angle_beta   90.00
_cell.angle_gamma   90.00
#
_symmetry.space_group_name_H-M   'P 1'
#
loop_
_entity.id
_entity.type
_entity.pdbx_description
1 polymer ?
#
loop_
_entity_poly.entity_id
_entity_poly.type
_entity_poly.pdbx_seq_one_letter_code
_entity_poly.pdbx_strand_id
1 'polypeptide(L)'
;MQGMPSNLSFMLHDAFSNVPDSNPIDQRYAATIMMGATSHMVELEQKIQLYLTEDWRFLRLGKVIQAILLIAAYEIMFTKDLSPSIIINEYLEVAKLLNHEGEVGFINSVLDNIAKHPS
;
A
#
# COMPACT_ATOMS: atom_id res chain seq x y z
N MET A 1 14.45 -16.35 -0.69
CA MET A 1 14.11 -15.94 -0.37
C MET A 1 13.15 -15.92 -0.14
N GLN A 2 12.71 -15.65 0.33
CA GLN A 2 11.87 -15.81 0.55
C GLN A 2 11.13 -15.52 1.59
N GLY A 3 11.00 -15.39 2.51
CA GLY A 3 10.28 -15.11 3.68
C GLY A 3 9.58 -13.79 3.70
N MET A 4 10.17 -12.82 3.12
CA MET A 4 9.60 -11.50 3.11
C MET A 4 8.22 -11.43 2.44
N PRO A 5 8.07 -12.02 1.25
CA PRO A 5 6.76 -12.03 0.62
C PRO A 5 5.71 -12.74 1.46
N SER A 6 6.12 -13.76 2.17
CA SER A 6 5.21 -14.52 3.02
C SER A 6 4.63 -13.65 4.13
N ASN A 7 5.49 -12.85 4.78
CA ASN A 7 5.03 -11.95 5.83
C ASN A 7 4.09 -10.88 5.28
N LEU A 8 4.44 -10.32 4.13
CA LEU A 8 3.60 -9.30 3.53
C LEU A 8 2.24 -9.87 3.15
N SER A 9 2.23 -11.04 2.55
CA SER A 9 0.97 -11.67 2.15
C SER A 9 0.07 -11.91 3.34
N PHE A 10 0.63 -12.40 4.43
CA PHE A 10 -0.14 -12.68 5.63
C PHE A 10 -0.74 -11.39 6.19
N MET A 11 0.06 -10.34 6.25
CA MET A 11 -0.39 -9.07 6.79
C MET A 11 -1.51 -8.47 5.96
N LEU A 12 -1.35 -8.51 4.63
CA LEU A 12 -2.36 -7.95 3.75
C LEU A 12 -3.64 -8.74 3.79
N HIS A 13 -3.53 -10.06 3.85
CA HIS A 13 -4.71 -10.90 3.96
C HIS A 13 -5.47 -10.58 5.24
N ASP A 14 -4.75 -10.45 6.35
CA ASP A 14 -5.36 -10.15 7.62
C ASP A 14 -6.04 -8.77 7.60
N ALA A 15 -5.36 -7.79 7.03
CA ALA A 15 -5.91 -6.43 6.96
C ALA A 15 -7.19 -6.41 6.13
N PHE A 16 -7.18 -7.06 4.98
CA PHE A 16 -8.35 -7.03 4.11
C PHE A 16 -9.50 -7.89 4.65
N SER A 17 -9.20 -8.93 5.39
CA SER A 17 -10.25 -9.76 5.96
C SER A 17 -11.01 -9.04 7.07
N ASN A 18 -10.44 -7.98 7.62
CA ASN A 18 -11.10 -7.19 8.64
C ASN A 18 -11.90 -6.02 8.08
N VAL A 19 -11.88 -5.85 6.76
CA VAL A 19 -12.65 -4.78 6.13
C VAL A 19 -14.08 -5.26 5.92
N PRO A 20 -15.09 -4.52 6.44
CA PRO A 20 -16.47 -4.91 6.21
C PRO A 20 -16.81 -4.85 4.73
N ASP A 21 -17.82 -5.60 4.33
CA ASP A 21 -18.36 -5.56 2.98
C ASP A 21 -17.43 -6.09 1.89
N SER A 22 -16.36 -6.76 2.28
CA SER A 22 -15.50 -7.42 1.32
C SER A 22 -16.25 -8.60 0.70
N ASN A 23 -16.22 -8.70 -0.63
CA ASN A 23 -16.90 -9.79 -1.32
C ASN A 23 -15.86 -10.60 -2.13
N PRO A 24 -16.23 -11.76 -2.70
CA PRO A 24 -15.27 -12.61 -3.40
C PRO A 24 -14.56 -11.92 -4.56
N ILE A 25 -15.26 -11.02 -5.25
CA ILE A 25 -14.64 -10.29 -6.36
C ILE A 25 -13.56 -9.36 -5.85
N ASP A 26 -13.88 -8.63 -4.79
CA ASP A 26 -12.92 -7.72 -4.17
C ASP A 26 -11.73 -8.49 -3.62
N GLN A 27 -11.97 -9.66 -3.05
CA GLN A 27 -10.89 -10.49 -2.52
C GLN A 27 -9.98 -10.97 -3.63
N ARG A 28 -10.54 -11.31 -4.79
CA ARG A 28 -9.73 -11.74 -5.92
C ARG A 28 -8.87 -10.61 -6.46
N TYR A 29 -9.47 -9.41 -6.53
CA TYR A 29 -8.73 -8.24 -6.97
C TYR A 29 -7.59 -7.92 -6.00
N ALA A 30 -7.91 -7.99 -4.70
CA ALA A 30 -6.90 -7.73 -3.68
C ALA A 30 -5.74 -8.72 -3.78
N ALA A 31 -6.04 -10.00 -4.04
CA ALA A 31 -5.00 -11.01 -4.19
C ALA A 31 -4.11 -10.71 -5.40
N THR A 32 -4.70 -10.30 -6.50
CA THR A 32 -3.96 -9.94 -7.70
C THR A 32 -3.03 -8.76 -7.44
N ILE A 33 -3.54 -7.74 -6.77
CA ILE A 33 -2.75 -6.56 -6.43
C ILE A 33 -1.61 -6.95 -5.49
N MET A 34 -1.91 -7.80 -4.51
CA MET A 34 -0.91 -8.24 -3.54
C MET A 34 0.24 -8.99 -4.23
N MET A 35 -0.10 -9.87 -5.17
CA MET A 35 0.92 -10.61 -5.92
C MET A 35 1.78 -9.67 -6.75
N GLY A 36 1.14 -8.70 -7.40
CA GLY A 36 1.86 -7.70 -8.18
C GLY A 36 2.78 -6.88 -7.32
N ALA A 37 2.28 -6.41 -6.18
CA ALA A 37 3.09 -5.62 -5.27
C ALA A 37 4.29 -6.42 -4.76
N THR A 38 4.07 -7.69 -4.43
CA THR A 38 5.16 -8.55 -3.99
C THR A 38 6.22 -8.71 -5.06
N SER A 39 5.80 -8.87 -6.31
CA SER A 39 6.72 -9.04 -7.43
C SER A 39 7.57 -7.80 -7.69
N HIS A 40 7.06 -6.62 -7.32
CA HIS A 40 7.75 -5.35 -7.56
C HIS A 40 8.23 -4.71 -6.26
N MET A 41 8.38 -5.49 -5.21
CA MET A 41 8.63 -4.95 -3.88
C MET A 41 9.85 -4.04 -3.81
N VAL A 42 10.95 -4.44 -4.42
CA VAL A 42 12.18 -3.64 -4.35
C VAL A 42 11.97 -2.28 -5.02
N GLU A 43 11.38 -2.28 -6.20
CA GLU A 43 11.07 -1.03 -6.89
C GLU A 43 10.17 -0.12 -6.07
N LEU A 44 9.14 -0.73 -5.48
CA LEU A 44 8.16 0.04 -4.71
C LEU A 44 8.79 0.63 -3.46
N GLU A 45 9.61 -0.15 -2.77
CA GLU A 45 10.31 0.37 -1.58
C GLU A 45 11.20 1.54 -1.94
N GLN A 46 11.93 1.43 -3.03
CA GLN A 46 12.81 2.50 -3.47
C GLN A 46 12.01 3.75 -3.82
N LYS A 47 10.88 3.57 -4.50
CA LYS A 47 10.04 4.69 -4.87
C LYS A 47 9.47 5.40 -3.64
N ILE A 48 8.97 4.62 -2.70
CA ILE A 48 8.41 5.17 -1.47
C ILE A 48 9.50 5.92 -0.70
N GLN A 49 10.69 5.32 -0.60
CA GLN A 49 11.78 5.91 0.16
C GLN A 49 12.18 7.30 -0.37
N LEU A 50 12.01 7.54 -1.66
CA LEU A 50 12.31 8.85 -2.23
C LEU A 50 11.49 9.97 -1.58
N TYR A 51 10.30 9.64 -1.07
CA TYR A 51 9.41 10.65 -0.52
C TYR A 51 9.33 10.61 0.99
N LEU A 52 10.19 9.82 1.63
CA LEU A 52 10.34 9.85 3.08
C LEU A 52 11.47 10.81 3.41
N THR A 53 11.38 11.43 4.58
CA THR A 53 12.47 12.31 5.01
C THR A 53 13.70 11.47 5.35
N GLU A 54 14.85 12.12 5.46
CA GLU A 54 16.08 11.43 5.79
C GLU A 54 16.02 10.68 7.12
N ASP A 55 15.19 11.17 8.02
CA ASP A 55 15.06 10.57 9.35
C ASP A 55 14.16 9.33 9.34
N TRP A 56 13.45 9.09 8.24
CA TRP A 56 12.50 7.99 8.15
C TRP A 56 12.93 7.00 7.10
N ARG A 57 13.10 5.77 7.54
CA ARG A 57 13.39 4.67 6.62
C ARG A 57 12.16 3.82 6.47
N PHE A 58 11.90 3.36 5.26
CA PHE A 58 10.73 2.54 4.99
C PHE A 58 10.64 1.36 5.96
N LEU A 59 11.76 0.68 6.19
CA LEU A 59 11.76 -0.51 7.04
C LEU A 59 11.50 -0.20 8.51
N ARG A 60 11.55 1.07 8.90
CA ARG A 60 11.25 1.47 10.26
C ARG A 60 9.80 1.84 10.47
N LEU A 61 9.04 1.97 9.40
CA LEU A 61 7.62 2.24 9.51
C LEU A 61 6.92 1.02 10.09
N GLY A 62 5.78 1.22 10.73
CA GLY A 62 4.97 0.10 11.20
C GLY A 62 4.58 -0.80 10.05
N LYS A 63 4.39 -2.07 10.32
CA LYS A 63 4.13 -3.05 9.27
C LYS A 63 2.87 -2.77 8.49
N VAL A 64 1.81 -2.31 9.16
CA VAL A 64 0.57 -1.98 8.48
C VAL A 64 0.78 -0.82 7.52
N ILE A 65 1.53 0.20 7.95
CA ILE A 65 1.81 1.36 7.10
C ILE A 65 2.66 0.94 5.90
N GLN A 66 3.65 0.08 6.12
CA GLN A 66 4.44 -0.44 5.02
C GLN A 66 3.55 -1.13 3.99
N ALA A 67 2.64 -1.97 4.45
CA ALA A 67 1.76 -2.72 3.57
C ALA A 67 0.85 -1.79 2.78
N ILE A 68 0.27 -0.81 3.44
CA ILE A 68 -0.61 0.15 2.78
C ILE A 68 0.16 0.91 1.69
N LEU A 69 1.34 1.41 2.03
CA LEU A 69 2.14 2.16 1.08
C LEU A 69 2.55 1.31 -0.12
N LEU A 70 2.96 0.07 0.13
CA LEU A 70 3.39 -0.81 -0.96
C LEU A 70 2.25 -1.10 -1.92
N ILE A 71 1.10 -1.45 -1.38
CA ILE A 71 0.02 -1.89 -2.24
C ILE A 71 -0.62 -0.71 -2.97
N ALA A 72 -0.76 0.43 -2.29
CA ALA A 72 -1.29 1.63 -2.92
C ALA A 72 -0.35 2.15 -4.00
N ALA A 73 0.95 2.15 -3.72
CA ALA A 73 1.93 2.56 -4.71
C ALA A 73 1.88 1.65 -5.93
N TYR A 74 1.73 0.35 -5.71
CA TYR A 74 1.60 -0.57 -6.83
C TYR A 74 0.41 -0.22 -7.71
N GLU A 75 -0.74 0.01 -7.10
CA GLU A 75 -1.93 0.36 -7.88
C GLU A 75 -1.73 1.66 -8.65
N ILE A 76 -1.13 2.65 -8.01
CA ILE A 76 -0.92 3.94 -8.67
C ILE A 76 0.03 3.80 -9.86
N MET A 77 1.10 3.04 -9.68
CA MET A 77 2.15 2.95 -10.69
C MET A 77 1.88 1.94 -11.79
N PHE A 78 1.23 0.84 -11.46
CA PHE A 78 1.14 -0.30 -12.38
C PHE A 78 -0.26 -0.61 -12.87
N THR A 79 -1.29 -0.04 -12.29
CA THR A 79 -2.63 -0.23 -12.81
C THR A 79 -3.15 1.12 -13.32
N LYS A 80 -4.06 1.06 -14.26
CA LYS A 80 -4.60 2.29 -14.86
C LYS A 80 -6.11 2.32 -14.80
N ASP A 81 -6.69 1.45 -14.01
CA ASP A 81 -8.14 1.30 -13.95
C ASP A 81 -8.83 2.44 -13.23
N LEU A 82 -8.17 3.02 -12.25
CA LEU A 82 -8.74 4.09 -11.45
C LEU A 82 -7.78 5.26 -11.39
N SER A 83 -8.33 6.45 -11.17
CA SER A 83 -7.48 7.63 -11.00
C SER A 83 -6.72 7.53 -9.68
N PRO A 84 -5.52 8.11 -9.62
CA PRO A 84 -4.75 8.07 -8.36
C PRO A 84 -5.50 8.64 -7.17
N SER A 85 -6.30 9.68 -7.35
CA SER A 85 -7.01 10.26 -6.22
C SER A 85 -8.01 9.28 -5.62
N ILE A 86 -8.64 8.47 -6.45
CA ILE A 86 -9.57 7.45 -5.96
C ILE A 86 -8.81 6.38 -5.20
N ILE A 87 -7.70 5.93 -5.76
CA ILE A 87 -6.86 4.90 -5.12
C ILE A 87 -6.38 5.39 -3.75
N ILE A 88 -5.84 6.60 -3.71
CA ILE A 88 -5.33 7.17 -2.48
C ILE A 88 -6.44 7.23 -1.43
N ASN A 89 -7.59 7.76 -1.83
CA ASN A 89 -8.70 7.91 -0.89
C ASN A 89 -9.12 6.56 -0.30
N GLU A 90 -9.15 5.51 -1.11
CA GLU A 90 -9.51 4.18 -0.63
C GLU A 90 -8.54 3.68 0.42
N TYR A 91 -7.24 3.88 0.21
CA TYR A 91 -6.27 3.39 1.17
C TYR A 91 -6.20 4.25 2.42
N LEU A 92 -6.56 5.52 2.33
CA LEU A 92 -6.71 6.33 3.53
C LEU A 92 -7.87 5.82 4.39
N GLU A 93 -8.95 5.36 3.75
CA GLU A 93 -10.06 4.77 4.49
C GLU A 93 -9.64 3.45 5.15
N VAL A 94 -8.85 2.66 4.46
CA VAL A 94 -8.31 1.43 5.05
C VAL A 94 -7.47 1.75 6.29
N ALA A 95 -6.63 2.78 6.20
CA ALA A 95 -5.82 3.18 7.34
C ALA A 95 -6.68 3.55 8.54
N LYS A 96 -7.76 4.27 8.30
CA LYS A 96 -8.69 4.62 9.38
C LYS A 96 -9.34 3.40 9.99
N LEU A 97 -9.77 2.46 9.15
CA LEU A 97 -10.40 1.23 9.61
C LEU A 97 -9.44 0.40 10.47
N LEU A 98 -8.15 0.51 10.21
CA LEU A 98 -7.15 -0.24 10.94
C LEU A 98 -6.55 0.57 12.10
N ASN A 99 -7.21 1.65 12.48
CA ASN A 99 -6.82 2.48 13.62
C ASN A 99 -5.51 3.23 13.41
N HIS A 100 -5.24 3.60 12.17
CA HIS A 100 -4.05 4.39 11.84
C HIS A 100 -4.43 5.78 11.36
N GLU A 101 -5.44 6.37 11.98
CA GLU A 101 -5.90 7.70 11.62
C GLU A 101 -4.82 8.75 11.74
N GLY A 102 -3.92 8.59 12.70
CA GLY A 102 -2.85 9.53 12.91
C GLY A 102 -1.84 9.59 11.76
N GLU A 103 -1.79 8.54 10.94
CA GLU A 103 -0.85 8.47 9.84
C GLU A 103 -1.46 8.82 8.49
N VAL A 104 -2.76 9.17 8.46
CA VAL A 104 -3.45 9.45 7.20
C VAL A 104 -2.78 10.59 6.42
N GLY A 105 -2.41 11.67 7.10
CA GLY A 105 -1.74 12.78 6.42
C GLY A 105 -0.40 12.38 5.83
N PHE A 106 0.35 11.59 6.57
CA PHE A 106 1.64 11.08 6.11
C PHE A 106 1.48 10.19 4.89
N ILE A 107 0.55 9.25 4.96
CA ILE A 107 0.29 8.33 3.85
C ILE A 107 -0.15 9.11 2.62
N ASN A 108 -1.07 10.05 2.80
CA ASN A 108 -1.57 10.85 1.70
C ASN A 108 -0.44 11.61 1.01
N SER A 109 0.45 12.21 1.80
CA SER A 109 1.56 12.98 1.25
C SER A 109 2.48 12.10 0.39
N VAL A 110 2.85 10.93 0.90
CA VAL A 110 3.73 10.02 0.17
C VAL A 110 3.07 9.56 -1.12
N LEU A 111 1.82 9.13 -1.04
CA LEU A 111 1.13 8.60 -2.21
C LEU A 111 0.86 9.68 -3.25
N ASP A 112 0.56 10.89 -2.80
CA ASP A 112 0.35 12.01 -3.72
C ASP A 112 1.61 12.30 -4.51
N ASN A 113 2.76 12.28 -3.85
CA ASN A 113 4.03 12.48 -4.55
C ASN A 113 4.31 11.37 -5.55
N ILE A 114 4.01 10.13 -5.20
CA ILE A 114 4.17 9.02 -6.13
C ILE A 114 3.27 9.20 -7.34
N ALA A 115 2.04 9.64 -7.11
CA ALA A 115 1.08 9.85 -8.19
C ALA A 115 1.54 10.93 -9.16
N LYS A 116 2.20 11.96 -8.65
CA LYS A 116 2.71 13.05 -9.48
C LYS A 116 3.94 12.64 -10.29
N HIS A 117 4.66 11.65 -9.81
CA HIS A 117 5.91 11.21 -10.45
C HIS A 117 5.92 9.69 -10.53
N PRO A 118 5.05 9.10 -11.35
CA PRO A 118 4.86 7.65 -11.33
C PRO A 118 6.01 6.84 -11.93
N SER A 119 6.97 7.44 -12.55
CA SER A 119 8.09 6.66 -13.12
C SER A 119 9.45 7.14 -12.69
#